data_56d82b9f815c4abb19195c469db7565a
#
_entry.id   56d82b9f815c4abb19195c469db7565a
#
_cell.length_a   1.000
_cell.length_b   1.000
_cell.length_c   1.000
_cell.angle_alpha   90.00
_cell.angle_beta   90.00
_cell.angle_gamma   90.00
#
_symmetry.space_group_name_H-M   'P 1'
#
loop_
_entity.id
_entity.type
_entity.pdbx_description
1 polymer ?
#
loop_
_entity_poly.entity_id
_entity_poly.type
_entity_poly.pdbx_seq_one_letter_code
_entity_poly.pdbx_strand_id
1 'polypeptide(L)'
;MVAVCIVFIFMNGESLGIKRLSAKPQYESKLFNQDKVHQIDIRIDDWDEFLENSYDEEYWKCDVVIDGEDFYNVGLRIKGNSSKRLVHDYGLQRYNLKLEFDHYQDQYYHGLDQLSLDGSFQDNSYMKTWLTFDMMRYMQVPTPLCSYTWVTVNGKDWGLFLAMEEIEESFALRNYGKDHGKLYKPDYKSLDDENADVALRYTGDEFYKYDNIFRNAQFDINDEDKKRLINSLKILSEGENLEEAIDINEVLRYFTVQVFVVNLDNYLGKTGHNYFLYEEDGKLQILPWDYNLAFTTYSLGMPNPINDAELYVNYPIDTPSSGEIMMKRPLYHNVMKNDTYFNQYHEYFDKLISEYFESGYFKEFITETYEMIESYVEKDPTAFCTYEEFQVAVETLYEFCDLRAQSIRGQLEGTLPSTIKEQSENPNRIDASSVWLPDLGELKDLED
;
A
#
# COMPACT_ATOMS: atom_id res chain seq x y z
N MET A 1 34.51 -35.26 0.68
CA MET A 1 33.07 -35.51 0.65
C MET A 1 32.27 -34.31 1.16
N VAL A 2 32.52 -33.79 2.36
CA VAL A 2 31.79 -32.60 2.92
C VAL A 2 31.88 -31.38 2.00
N ALA A 3 33.06 -31.03 1.48
CA ALA A 3 33.23 -29.88 0.58
C ALA A 3 32.43 -30.03 -0.74
N VAL A 4 32.32 -31.24 -1.27
CA VAL A 4 31.52 -31.51 -2.48
C VAL A 4 30.03 -31.38 -2.19
N CYS A 5 29.58 -31.84 -1.02
CA CYS A 5 28.19 -31.65 -0.60
C CYS A 5 27.83 -30.15 -0.39
N ILE A 6 28.75 -29.36 0.19
CA ILE A 6 28.57 -27.92 0.36
C ILE A 6 28.47 -27.21 -1.00
N VAL A 7 29.38 -27.56 -1.94
CA VAL A 7 29.32 -26.99 -3.30
C VAL A 7 28.05 -27.42 -4.04
N PHE A 8 27.61 -28.67 -3.88
CA PHE A 8 26.39 -29.17 -4.50
C PHE A 8 25.16 -28.47 -3.93
N ILE A 9 25.08 -28.28 -2.61
CA ILE A 9 24.02 -27.50 -1.92
C ILE A 9 24.07 -26.05 -2.39
N PHE A 10 25.25 -25.45 -2.52
CA PHE A 10 25.41 -24.07 -2.98
C PHE A 10 24.98 -23.88 -4.45
N MET A 11 25.24 -24.87 -5.32
CA MET A 11 24.87 -24.83 -6.73
C MET A 11 23.40 -25.22 -7.01
N ASN A 12 22.77 -25.98 -6.12
CA ASN A 12 21.41 -26.50 -6.30
C ASN A 12 20.48 -26.09 -5.13
N GLY A 13 20.87 -25.12 -4.33
CA GLY A 13 20.14 -24.70 -3.14
C GLY A 13 18.70 -24.30 -3.43
N GLU A 14 18.45 -23.62 -4.54
CA GLU A 14 17.12 -23.19 -4.97
C GLU A 14 16.19 -24.38 -5.27
N SER A 15 16.70 -25.39 -5.95
CA SER A 15 15.94 -26.65 -6.19
C SER A 15 15.68 -27.47 -4.92
N LEU A 16 16.39 -27.14 -3.83
CA LEU A 16 16.23 -27.73 -2.49
C LEU A 16 15.45 -26.82 -1.54
N GLY A 17 14.85 -25.72 -2.06
CA GLY A 17 14.08 -24.76 -1.26
C GLY A 17 14.95 -23.84 -0.37
N ILE A 18 16.27 -23.83 -0.57
CA ILE A 18 17.19 -22.94 0.17
C ILE A 18 17.26 -21.62 -0.61
N LYS A 19 16.48 -20.60 -0.17
CA LYS A 19 16.62 -19.24 -0.71
C LYS A 19 18.03 -18.71 -0.39
N ARG A 20 18.71 -18.13 -1.39
CA ARG A 20 19.93 -17.35 -1.13
C ARG A 20 19.56 -16.22 -0.19
N LEU A 21 20.18 -16.15 0.99
CA LEU A 21 20.15 -14.94 1.82
C LEU A 21 20.89 -13.87 1.03
N SER A 22 20.17 -12.98 0.36
CA SER A 22 20.73 -11.69 -0.06
C SER A 22 21.06 -10.94 1.23
N ALA A 23 22.25 -10.35 1.30
CA ALA A 23 22.56 -9.45 2.41
C ALA A 23 21.47 -8.34 2.39
N LYS A 24 20.78 -8.14 3.52
CA LYS A 24 19.79 -7.06 3.63
C LYS A 24 20.45 -5.75 3.19
N PRO A 25 19.82 -4.96 2.32
CA PRO A 25 20.41 -3.70 1.90
C PRO A 25 20.58 -2.75 3.10
N GLN A 26 21.64 -1.95 3.10
CA GLN A 26 21.97 -1.12 4.26
C GLN A 26 20.91 -0.04 4.53
N TYR A 27 20.19 0.43 3.48
CA TYR A 27 19.15 1.43 3.65
C TYR A 27 18.01 0.95 4.57
N GLU A 28 17.73 -0.38 4.64
CA GLU A 28 16.71 -0.96 5.53
C GLU A 28 17.00 -0.61 7.00
N SER A 29 18.24 -0.78 7.46
CA SER A 29 18.61 -0.51 8.85
C SER A 29 18.96 0.96 9.11
N LYS A 30 19.16 1.77 8.07
CA LYS A 30 19.47 3.19 8.17
C LYS A 30 18.20 4.04 8.15
N LEU A 31 17.68 4.37 6.97
CA LEU A 31 16.52 5.24 6.83
C LEU A 31 15.21 4.58 7.27
N PHE A 32 15.09 3.26 7.14
CA PHE A 32 13.86 2.55 7.50
C PHE A 32 13.92 1.86 8.88
N ASN A 33 14.79 2.34 9.77
CA ASN A 33 14.68 2.04 11.19
C ASN A 33 13.44 2.74 11.76
N GLN A 34 12.49 1.96 12.26
CA GLN A 34 11.18 2.45 12.71
C GLN A 34 11.16 2.96 14.16
N ASP A 35 12.29 2.88 14.88
CA ASP A 35 12.36 3.25 16.30
C ASP A 35 12.54 4.75 16.54
N LYS A 36 12.60 5.56 15.48
CA LYS A 36 12.84 7.02 15.56
C LYS A 36 12.27 7.77 14.36
N VAL A 37 12.05 9.06 14.53
CA VAL A 37 11.84 9.99 13.42
C VAL A 37 13.19 10.38 12.83
N HIS A 38 13.39 10.12 11.54
CA HIS A 38 14.59 10.47 10.78
C HIS A 38 14.62 11.97 10.42
N GLN A 39 15.74 12.46 9.89
CA GLN A 39 15.92 13.86 9.48
C GLN A 39 16.30 13.90 8.00
N ILE A 40 15.56 14.69 7.20
CA ILE A 40 15.88 14.94 5.80
C ILE A 40 15.87 16.44 5.56
N ASP A 41 17.04 17.02 5.14
CA ASP A 41 17.13 18.40 4.70
C ASP A 41 17.27 18.43 3.17
N ILE A 42 16.29 19.03 2.48
CA ILE A 42 16.31 19.25 1.04
C ILE A 42 16.92 20.62 0.78
N ARG A 43 18.03 20.69 0.04
CA ARG A 43 18.71 21.91 -0.32
C ARG A 43 18.53 22.18 -1.80
N ILE A 44 17.77 23.19 -2.13
CA ILE A 44 17.40 23.56 -3.48
C ILE A 44 17.54 25.08 -3.66
N ASP A 45 17.90 25.55 -4.85
CA ASP A 45 18.18 26.96 -5.11
C ASP A 45 16.92 27.83 -4.95
N ASP A 46 15.78 27.40 -5.50
CA ASP A 46 14.51 28.13 -5.43
C ASP A 46 13.34 27.17 -5.13
N TRP A 47 12.96 27.13 -3.85
CA TRP A 47 11.85 26.29 -3.38
C TRP A 47 10.49 26.83 -3.80
N ASP A 48 10.33 28.15 -3.84
CA ASP A 48 9.06 28.77 -4.20
C ASP A 48 8.77 28.56 -5.69
N GLU A 49 9.79 28.72 -6.56
CA GLU A 49 9.66 28.41 -7.99
C GLU A 49 9.38 26.91 -8.23
N PHE A 50 10.01 26.02 -7.46
CA PHE A 50 9.72 24.58 -7.52
C PHE A 50 8.25 24.28 -7.20
N LEU A 51 7.67 24.89 -6.17
CA LEU A 51 6.26 24.70 -5.80
C LEU A 51 5.31 25.31 -6.83
N GLU A 52 5.64 26.45 -7.43
CA GLU A 52 4.84 27.09 -8.50
C GLU A 52 4.77 26.21 -9.75
N ASN A 53 5.81 25.40 -10.03
CA ASN A 53 5.85 24.47 -11.15
C ASN A 53 5.40 23.04 -10.78
N SER A 54 4.59 22.90 -9.74
CA SER A 54 4.15 21.61 -9.19
C SER A 54 3.43 20.67 -10.16
N TYR A 55 2.84 21.19 -11.25
CA TYR A 55 2.13 20.41 -12.25
C TYR A 55 3.01 19.74 -13.30
N ASP A 56 4.24 20.25 -13.53
CA ASP A 56 5.06 19.84 -14.66
C ASP A 56 5.70 18.45 -14.48
N GLU A 57 5.68 17.90 -13.25
CA GLU A 57 6.27 16.59 -12.87
C GLU A 57 7.73 16.43 -13.31
N GLU A 58 8.41 17.54 -13.64
CA GLU A 58 9.82 17.56 -14.00
C GLU A 58 10.71 17.42 -12.77
N TYR A 59 11.85 16.76 -12.95
CA TYR A 59 12.85 16.67 -11.89
C TYR A 59 13.68 17.94 -11.78
N TRP A 60 13.71 18.48 -10.58
CA TRP A 60 14.59 19.57 -10.18
C TRP A 60 15.80 19.03 -9.46
N LYS A 61 16.94 19.67 -9.70
CA LYS A 61 18.18 19.29 -9.04
C LYS A 61 18.21 19.86 -7.64
N CYS A 62 18.51 19.01 -6.65
CA CYS A 62 18.73 19.39 -5.28
C CYS A 62 19.90 18.61 -4.66
N ASP A 63 20.34 19.04 -3.48
CA ASP A 63 21.16 18.23 -2.59
C ASP A 63 20.30 17.80 -1.41
N VAL A 64 20.56 16.62 -0.85
CA VAL A 64 19.78 16.07 0.25
C VAL A 64 20.72 15.62 1.37
N VAL A 65 20.38 15.95 2.60
CA VAL A 65 21.06 15.42 3.79
C VAL A 65 20.12 14.50 4.53
N ILE A 66 20.49 13.23 4.68
CA ILE A 66 19.70 12.22 5.38
C ILE A 66 20.46 11.78 6.63
N ASP A 67 19.92 12.04 7.81
CA ASP A 67 20.55 11.74 9.11
C ASP A 67 22.04 12.20 9.20
N GLY A 68 22.35 13.33 8.56
CA GLY A 68 23.67 13.93 8.53
C GLY A 68 24.61 13.40 7.43
N GLU A 69 24.15 12.53 6.52
CA GLU A 69 24.89 12.09 5.34
C GLU A 69 24.46 12.92 4.12
N ASP A 70 25.41 13.55 3.42
CA ASP A 70 25.17 14.42 2.26
C ASP A 70 25.09 13.61 0.95
N PHE A 71 24.06 13.88 0.13
CA PHE A 71 23.87 13.38 -1.23
C PHE A 71 23.68 14.55 -2.18
N TYR A 72 24.52 14.64 -3.21
CA TYR A 72 24.55 15.78 -4.13
C TYR A 72 23.89 15.42 -5.46
N ASN A 73 23.29 16.43 -6.13
CA ASN A 73 22.66 16.28 -7.44
C ASN A 73 21.57 15.18 -7.47
N VAL A 74 20.72 15.16 -6.47
CA VAL A 74 19.55 14.29 -6.40
C VAL A 74 18.41 14.90 -7.22
N GLY A 75 17.63 14.08 -7.92
CA GLY A 75 16.39 14.51 -8.57
C GLY A 75 15.27 14.66 -7.56
N LEU A 76 14.63 15.81 -7.53
CA LEU A 76 13.43 16.08 -6.72
C LEU A 76 12.26 16.40 -7.63
N ARG A 77 11.11 15.79 -7.42
CA ARG A 77 9.85 16.19 -8.05
C ARG A 77 8.65 16.05 -7.12
N ILE A 78 7.59 16.77 -7.43
CA ILE A 78 6.28 16.56 -6.82
C ILE A 78 5.66 15.29 -7.39
N LYS A 79 4.97 14.52 -6.54
CA LYS A 79 4.25 13.32 -6.95
C LYS A 79 2.79 13.34 -6.48
N GLY A 80 2.02 12.41 -7.00
CA GLY A 80 0.59 12.27 -6.74
C GLY A 80 -0.25 12.73 -7.92
N ASN A 81 -1.48 12.28 -7.97
CA ASN A 81 -2.45 12.64 -9.00
C ASN A 81 -3.54 13.52 -8.39
N SER A 82 -4.51 12.92 -7.72
CA SER A 82 -5.61 13.66 -7.07
C SER A 82 -5.12 14.52 -5.92
N SER A 83 -4.24 14.01 -5.06
CA SER A 83 -3.67 14.78 -3.94
C SER A 83 -2.90 16.01 -4.42
N LYS A 84 -2.04 15.89 -5.45
CA LYS A 84 -1.33 17.03 -6.04
C LYS A 84 -2.29 18.11 -6.53
N ARG A 85 -3.33 17.71 -7.28
CA ARG A 85 -4.35 18.63 -7.79
C ARG A 85 -5.10 19.32 -6.66
N LEU A 86 -5.55 18.59 -5.65
CA LEU A 86 -6.31 19.17 -4.52
C LEU A 86 -5.43 20.11 -3.70
N VAL A 87 -4.21 19.74 -3.35
CA VAL A 87 -3.26 20.61 -2.64
C VAL A 87 -3.06 21.93 -3.38
N HIS A 88 -2.89 21.88 -4.71
CA HIS A 88 -2.76 23.08 -5.54
C HIS A 88 -4.07 23.91 -5.55
N ASP A 89 -5.21 23.28 -5.85
CA ASP A 89 -6.50 23.96 -6.02
C ASP A 89 -6.96 24.68 -4.74
N TYR A 90 -6.59 24.15 -3.58
CA TYR A 90 -6.84 24.78 -2.28
C TYR A 90 -5.73 25.77 -1.83
N GLY A 91 -4.71 25.99 -2.67
CA GLY A 91 -3.61 26.92 -2.37
C GLY A 91 -2.69 26.45 -1.24
N LEU A 92 -2.65 25.14 -0.99
CA LEU A 92 -1.75 24.52 -0.02
C LEU A 92 -0.38 24.25 -0.66
N GLN A 93 0.63 24.00 0.17
CA GLN A 93 2.02 23.84 -0.29
C GLN A 93 2.65 22.50 0.10
N ARG A 94 1.96 21.68 0.91
CA ARG A 94 2.46 20.39 1.37
C ARG A 94 2.16 19.31 0.34
N TYR A 95 3.05 19.19 -0.64
CA TYR A 95 2.95 18.14 -1.65
C TYR A 95 3.68 16.85 -1.21
N ASN A 96 3.24 15.70 -1.73
CA ASN A 96 4.06 14.52 -1.73
C ASN A 96 5.25 14.71 -2.65
N LEU A 97 6.44 14.28 -2.21
CA LEU A 97 7.69 14.46 -2.93
C LEU A 97 8.29 13.12 -3.33
N LYS A 98 9.06 13.11 -4.42
CA LYS A 98 9.89 11.98 -4.83
C LYS A 98 11.33 12.42 -4.98
N LEU A 99 12.23 11.67 -4.36
CA LEU A 99 13.68 11.79 -4.51
C LEU A 99 14.18 10.63 -5.37
N GLU A 100 14.99 10.92 -6.36
CA GLU A 100 15.65 9.95 -7.23
C GLU A 100 17.15 10.17 -7.17
N PHE A 101 17.87 9.26 -6.52
CA PHE A 101 19.27 9.44 -6.21
C PHE A 101 20.15 9.33 -7.44
N ASP A 102 19.82 8.46 -8.38
CA ASP A 102 20.56 8.18 -9.59
C ASP A 102 20.15 9.00 -10.81
N HIS A 103 19.21 9.96 -10.66
CA HIS A 103 18.65 10.74 -11.76
C HIS A 103 19.71 11.53 -12.56
N TYR A 104 20.66 12.19 -11.88
CA TYR A 104 21.69 13.02 -12.53
C TYR A 104 23.07 12.38 -12.52
N GLN A 105 23.31 11.37 -11.69
CA GLN A 105 24.58 10.67 -11.55
C GLN A 105 24.38 9.29 -10.97
N ASP A 106 25.27 8.36 -11.22
CA ASP A 106 25.26 7.01 -10.67
C ASP A 106 25.54 7.05 -9.15
N GLN A 107 24.48 7.16 -8.36
CA GLN A 107 24.55 7.13 -6.89
C GLN A 107 23.28 6.53 -6.30
N TYR A 108 23.39 6.00 -5.08
CA TYR A 108 22.31 5.35 -4.34
C TYR A 108 22.43 5.71 -2.86
N TYR A 109 21.28 5.85 -2.18
CA TYR A 109 21.28 5.91 -0.73
C TYR A 109 21.46 4.51 -0.15
N HIS A 110 22.71 4.06 0.07
CA HIS A 110 23.03 2.72 0.60
C HIS A 110 22.34 1.55 -0.13
N GLY A 111 22.11 1.71 -1.43
CA GLY A 111 21.45 0.74 -2.30
C GLY A 111 19.98 1.05 -2.58
N LEU A 112 19.45 2.18 -2.11
CA LEU A 112 18.13 2.71 -2.48
C LEU A 112 18.29 3.70 -3.63
N ASP A 113 17.54 3.49 -4.71
CA ASP A 113 17.49 4.35 -5.89
C ASP A 113 16.51 5.51 -5.73
N GLN A 114 15.32 5.25 -5.18
CA GLN A 114 14.22 6.20 -5.11
C GLN A 114 13.52 6.17 -3.76
N LEU A 115 13.06 7.34 -3.31
CA LEU A 115 12.38 7.55 -2.05
C LEU A 115 11.16 8.44 -2.25
N SER A 116 10.00 8.02 -1.78
CA SER A 116 8.83 8.88 -1.62
C SER A 116 8.78 9.50 -0.23
N LEU A 117 8.34 10.76 -0.17
CA LEU A 117 7.97 11.45 1.06
C LEU A 117 6.48 11.78 0.97
N ASP A 118 5.67 11.05 1.73
CA ASP A 118 4.22 11.24 1.79
C ASP A 118 3.86 12.25 2.88
N GLY A 119 3.14 13.30 2.49
CA GLY A 119 2.74 14.38 3.38
C GLY A 119 1.52 14.07 4.25
N SER A 120 1.00 12.84 4.22
CA SER A 120 -0.22 12.41 4.94
C SER A 120 -1.46 13.22 4.56
N PHE A 121 -1.62 13.55 3.27
CA PHE A 121 -2.81 14.22 2.77
C PHE A 121 -4.06 13.34 3.01
N GLN A 122 -5.11 13.91 3.62
CA GLN A 122 -6.35 13.20 3.98
C GLN A 122 -6.16 12.04 4.98
N ASP A 123 -5.10 12.13 5.79
CA ASP A 123 -4.84 11.22 6.91
C ASP A 123 -4.50 12.02 8.17
N ASN A 124 -5.52 12.42 8.92
CA ASN A 124 -5.34 13.21 10.14
C ASN A 124 -4.61 12.43 11.24
N SER A 125 -4.61 11.09 11.17
CA SER A 125 -3.86 10.25 12.11
C SER A 125 -2.36 10.13 11.79
N TYR A 126 -1.93 10.45 10.56
CA TYR A 126 -0.61 10.16 10.03
C TYR A 126 -0.26 8.65 10.00
N MET A 127 -1.21 7.76 10.31
CA MET A 127 -0.93 6.34 10.56
C MET A 127 -1.63 5.38 9.60
N LYS A 128 -2.50 5.82 8.68
CA LYS A 128 -3.25 4.89 7.82
C LYS A 128 -2.32 4.01 6.97
N THR A 129 -1.40 4.61 6.22
CA THR A 129 -0.40 3.87 5.43
C THR A 129 0.58 3.12 6.32
N TRP A 130 1.07 3.75 7.39
CA TRP A 130 1.99 3.17 8.36
C TRP A 130 1.46 1.87 8.97
N LEU A 131 0.24 1.92 9.52
CA LEU A 131 -0.44 0.79 10.14
C LEU A 131 -0.76 -0.32 9.12
N THR A 132 -1.25 0.06 7.92
CA THR A 132 -1.55 -0.93 6.88
C THR A 132 -0.29 -1.66 6.44
N PHE A 133 0.83 -0.96 6.24
CA PHE A 133 2.09 -1.59 5.87
C PHE A 133 2.66 -2.47 7.00
N ASP A 134 2.42 -2.13 8.25
CA ASP A 134 2.80 -3.01 9.36
C ASP A 134 1.98 -4.31 9.35
N MET A 135 0.65 -4.24 9.21
CA MET A 135 -0.20 -5.43 9.05
C MET A 135 0.21 -6.29 7.84
N MET A 136 0.54 -5.67 6.69
CA MET A 136 1.00 -6.38 5.49
C MET A 136 2.32 -7.12 5.76
N ARG A 137 3.30 -6.47 6.41
CA ARG A 137 4.57 -7.11 6.82
C ARG A 137 4.33 -8.23 7.82
N TYR A 138 3.47 -8.00 8.82
CA TYR A 138 3.11 -9.02 9.80
C TYR A 138 2.54 -10.28 9.12
N MET A 139 1.70 -10.08 8.13
CA MET A 139 1.14 -11.16 7.30
C MET A 139 2.11 -11.65 6.21
N GLN A 140 3.36 -11.18 6.20
CA GLN A 140 4.40 -11.60 5.25
C GLN A 140 4.04 -11.34 3.78
N VAL A 141 3.34 -10.26 3.50
CA VAL A 141 3.15 -9.71 2.16
C VAL A 141 4.36 -8.85 1.83
N PRO A 142 4.99 -8.98 0.65
CA PRO A 142 6.05 -8.06 0.22
C PRO A 142 5.53 -6.62 0.22
N THR A 143 6.11 -5.77 1.06
CA THR A 143 5.60 -4.43 1.36
C THR A 143 6.73 -3.42 1.31
N PRO A 144 6.51 -2.19 0.81
CA PRO A 144 7.48 -1.11 0.92
C PRO A 144 7.94 -0.90 2.37
N LEU A 145 9.21 -0.61 2.54
CA LEU A 145 9.73 -0.11 3.81
C LEU A 145 9.24 1.33 4.00
N CYS A 146 8.97 1.71 5.23
CA CYS A 146 8.60 3.07 5.57
C CYS A 146 9.11 3.47 6.96
N SER A 147 9.29 4.78 7.18
CA SER A 147 9.66 5.39 8.45
C SER A 147 9.22 6.84 8.48
N TYR A 148 8.98 7.38 9.67
CA TYR A 148 8.72 8.81 9.80
C TYR A 148 10.00 9.61 9.63
N THR A 149 9.87 10.78 9.00
CA THR A 149 10.97 11.70 8.79
C THR A 149 10.52 13.15 8.99
N TRP A 150 11.32 13.93 9.71
CA TRP A 150 11.17 15.36 9.77
C TRP A 150 11.90 15.99 8.58
N VAL A 151 11.15 16.65 7.73
CA VAL A 151 11.69 17.29 6.53
C VAL A 151 11.95 18.75 6.84
N THR A 152 13.14 19.22 6.45
CA THR A 152 13.48 20.63 6.36
C THR A 152 13.81 20.99 4.91
N VAL A 153 13.61 22.25 4.54
CA VAL A 153 13.99 22.77 3.23
C VAL A 153 14.90 23.96 3.43
N ASN A 154 16.14 23.87 2.94
CA ASN A 154 17.17 24.88 3.16
C ASN A 154 17.35 25.22 4.66
N GLY A 155 17.26 24.19 5.52
CA GLY A 155 17.38 24.31 6.98
C GLY A 155 16.15 24.91 7.69
N LYS A 156 15.02 25.13 7.00
CA LYS A 156 13.74 25.57 7.61
C LYS A 156 12.82 24.39 7.75
N ASP A 157 12.14 24.28 8.90
CA ASP A 157 11.16 23.24 9.15
C ASP A 157 10.07 23.23 8.08
N TRP A 158 9.80 22.03 7.52
CA TRP A 158 8.74 21.82 6.53
C TRP A 158 7.66 20.90 7.05
N GLY A 159 7.99 19.89 7.83
CA GLY A 159 7.01 19.08 8.56
C GLY A 159 7.35 17.59 8.66
N LEU A 160 6.43 16.83 9.24
CA LEU A 160 6.52 15.39 9.40
C LEU A 160 5.98 14.68 8.15
N PHE A 161 6.78 13.83 7.54
CA PHE A 161 6.44 13.02 6.37
C PHE A 161 6.65 11.54 6.66
N LEU A 162 5.94 10.68 5.94
CA LEU A 162 6.24 9.27 5.87
C LEU A 162 7.17 9.01 4.67
N ALA A 163 8.43 8.67 4.97
CA ALA A 163 9.38 8.21 3.96
C ALA A 163 9.02 6.77 3.57
N MET A 164 8.91 6.50 2.27
CA MET A 164 8.52 5.19 1.74
C MET A 164 9.46 4.76 0.62
N GLU A 165 9.85 3.49 0.65
CA GLU A 165 10.51 2.83 -0.47
C GLU A 165 9.58 2.80 -1.69
N GLU A 166 10.07 3.21 -2.86
CA GLU A 166 9.32 3.04 -4.11
C GLU A 166 9.36 1.56 -4.54
N ILE A 167 8.25 1.09 -5.14
CA ILE A 167 8.16 -0.29 -5.67
C ILE A 167 8.81 -0.30 -7.05
N GLU A 168 10.13 -0.31 -7.07
CA GLU A 168 11.01 -0.31 -8.24
C GLU A 168 12.21 -1.25 -8.03
N GLU A 169 13.39 -0.95 -8.58
CA GLU A 169 14.52 -1.90 -8.59
C GLU A 169 15.01 -2.28 -7.19
N SER A 170 15.19 -1.30 -6.29
CA SER A 170 15.63 -1.58 -4.91
C SER A 170 14.66 -2.49 -4.16
N PHE A 171 13.36 -2.24 -4.30
CA PHE A 171 12.31 -3.10 -3.74
C PHE A 171 12.36 -4.52 -4.31
N ALA A 172 12.50 -4.65 -5.63
CA ALA A 172 12.56 -5.95 -6.30
C ALA A 172 13.81 -6.74 -5.87
N LEU A 173 14.97 -6.09 -5.83
CA LEU A 173 16.22 -6.69 -5.35
C LEU A 173 16.12 -7.17 -3.90
N ARG A 174 15.48 -6.39 -3.03
CA ARG A 174 15.32 -6.71 -1.61
C ARG A 174 14.39 -7.92 -1.39
N ASN A 175 13.27 -7.97 -2.08
CA ASN A 175 12.24 -8.99 -1.87
C ASN A 175 12.49 -10.27 -2.68
N TYR A 176 13.02 -10.15 -3.89
CA TYR A 176 13.07 -11.24 -4.87
C TYR A 176 14.49 -11.57 -5.32
N GLY A 177 15.46 -10.70 -5.05
CA GLY A 177 16.86 -10.91 -5.43
C GLY A 177 17.20 -10.41 -6.84
N LYS A 178 18.42 -10.71 -7.30
CA LYS A 178 18.96 -10.15 -8.56
C LYS A 178 18.27 -10.65 -9.82
N ASP A 179 17.74 -11.86 -9.77
CA ASP A 179 17.08 -12.51 -10.90
C ASP A 179 15.54 -12.34 -10.79
N HIS A 180 15.08 -11.23 -10.18
CA HIS A 180 13.65 -10.93 -10.01
C HIS A 180 12.89 -10.87 -11.32
N GLY A 181 11.58 -11.09 -11.22
CA GLY A 181 10.62 -11.00 -12.32
C GLY A 181 10.33 -9.56 -12.76
N LYS A 182 9.11 -9.31 -13.19
CA LYS A 182 8.65 -8.02 -13.69
C LYS A 182 7.68 -7.38 -12.72
N LEU A 183 7.74 -6.05 -12.62
CA LEU A 183 6.84 -5.21 -11.84
C LEU A 183 6.00 -4.34 -12.77
N TYR A 184 4.72 -4.23 -12.44
CA TYR A 184 3.77 -3.40 -13.17
C TYR A 184 2.94 -2.59 -12.16
N LYS A 185 2.53 -1.38 -12.57
CA LYS A 185 1.56 -0.55 -11.84
C LYS A 185 0.29 -0.40 -12.69
N PRO A 186 -0.66 -1.36 -12.66
CA PRO A 186 -1.89 -1.24 -13.42
C PRO A 186 -2.64 0.04 -13.06
N ASP A 187 -2.88 0.91 -14.06
CA ASP A 187 -3.56 2.18 -13.86
C ASP A 187 -4.36 2.58 -15.10
N TYR A 188 -5.58 3.04 -14.91
CA TYR A 188 -6.48 3.43 -16.00
C TYR A 188 -6.07 4.76 -16.64
N LYS A 189 -6.43 4.94 -17.91
CA LYS A 189 -6.35 6.25 -18.62
C LYS A 189 -7.59 7.10 -18.38
N SER A 190 -8.75 6.45 -18.29
CA SER A 190 -10.04 7.08 -18.10
C SER A 190 -10.95 6.18 -17.29
N LEU A 191 -11.69 6.76 -16.33
CA LEU A 191 -12.73 6.07 -15.57
C LEU A 191 -13.97 5.73 -16.42
N ASP A 192 -14.14 6.38 -17.56
CA ASP A 192 -15.26 6.13 -18.48
C ASP A 192 -15.06 4.84 -19.28
N ASP A 193 -13.83 4.32 -19.35
CA ASP A 193 -13.50 3.06 -20.01
C ASP A 193 -13.76 1.87 -19.09
N GLU A 194 -13.93 0.68 -19.68
CA GLU A 194 -14.18 -0.55 -18.89
C GLU A 194 -12.98 -1.01 -18.04
N ASN A 195 -11.74 -0.61 -18.43
CA ASN A 195 -10.49 -0.92 -17.73
C ASN A 195 -10.36 -2.39 -17.31
N ALA A 196 -10.69 -3.32 -18.24
CA ALA A 196 -10.71 -4.75 -17.97
C ALA A 196 -9.33 -5.30 -17.54
N ASP A 197 -8.27 -4.75 -18.11
CA ASP A 197 -6.88 -5.10 -17.79
C ASP A 197 -6.48 -4.64 -16.38
N VAL A 198 -6.90 -3.45 -15.93
CA VAL A 198 -6.69 -3.00 -14.54
C VAL A 198 -7.45 -3.91 -13.56
N ALA A 199 -8.58 -4.46 -13.96
CA ALA A 199 -9.32 -5.47 -13.20
C ALA A 199 -8.70 -6.89 -13.30
N LEU A 200 -7.57 -7.06 -14.00
CA LEU A 200 -6.87 -8.31 -14.26
C LEU A 200 -7.74 -9.35 -14.99
N ARG A 201 -8.61 -8.89 -15.91
CA ARG A 201 -9.47 -9.76 -16.72
C ARG A 201 -8.84 -10.06 -18.07
N TYR A 202 -8.88 -11.33 -18.47
CA TYR A 202 -8.53 -11.72 -19.83
C TYR A 202 -9.60 -11.30 -20.83
N THR A 203 -9.19 -10.63 -21.90
CA THR A 203 -10.07 -10.13 -22.98
C THR A 203 -9.59 -10.54 -24.39
N GLY A 204 -8.57 -11.38 -24.49
CA GLY A 204 -7.96 -11.89 -25.73
C GLY A 204 -6.44 -11.74 -25.69
N ASP A 205 -5.74 -12.23 -26.73
CA ASP A 205 -4.28 -12.34 -26.75
C ASP A 205 -3.55 -11.09 -27.27
N GLU A 206 -4.29 -10.06 -27.70
CA GLU A 206 -3.70 -8.87 -28.28
C GLU A 206 -3.14 -7.92 -27.22
N PHE A 207 -1.86 -7.55 -27.36
CA PHE A 207 -1.13 -6.74 -26.37
C PHE A 207 -1.78 -5.39 -26.06
N TYR A 208 -2.40 -4.74 -27.05
CA TYR A 208 -3.03 -3.43 -26.86
C TYR A 208 -4.21 -3.45 -25.86
N LYS A 209 -4.78 -4.62 -25.60
CA LYS A 209 -5.86 -4.79 -24.61
C LYS A 209 -5.38 -4.70 -23.16
N TYR A 210 -4.08 -4.67 -22.95
CA TYR A 210 -3.41 -4.64 -21.64
C TYR A 210 -2.47 -3.43 -21.53
N ASP A 211 -2.76 -2.36 -22.29
CA ASP A 211 -1.92 -1.18 -22.32
C ASP A 211 -1.85 -0.46 -20.96
N ASN A 212 -2.92 -0.51 -20.16
CA ASN A 212 -2.93 0.05 -18.80
C ASN A 212 -1.98 -0.68 -17.83
N ILE A 213 -1.57 -1.90 -18.14
CA ILE A 213 -0.54 -2.65 -17.40
C ILE A 213 0.83 -2.39 -18.03
N PHE A 214 0.96 -2.61 -19.34
CA PHE A 214 2.26 -2.65 -20.01
C PHE A 214 2.95 -1.29 -20.10
N ARG A 215 2.21 -0.18 -20.29
CA ARG A 215 2.78 1.18 -20.31
C ARG A 215 3.33 1.62 -18.95
N ASN A 216 2.90 0.96 -17.87
CA ASN A 216 3.31 1.24 -16.49
C ASN A 216 4.20 0.11 -15.93
N ALA A 217 4.90 -0.62 -16.80
CA ALA A 217 5.93 -1.55 -16.36
C ALA A 217 7.10 -0.77 -15.74
N GLN A 218 7.56 -1.22 -14.57
CA GLN A 218 8.67 -0.56 -13.85
C GLN A 218 10.04 -0.95 -14.42
N PHE A 219 10.09 -2.04 -15.19
CA PHE A 219 11.28 -2.52 -15.89
C PHE A 219 10.99 -2.73 -17.37
N ASP A 220 12.03 -2.79 -18.18
CA ASP A 220 11.92 -3.16 -19.59
C ASP A 220 11.25 -4.52 -19.73
N ILE A 221 10.22 -4.58 -20.57
CA ILE A 221 9.46 -5.79 -20.89
C ILE A 221 9.55 -6.12 -22.38
N ASN A 222 9.63 -7.39 -22.70
CA ASN A 222 9.61 -7.89 -24.06
C ASN A 222 8.30 -8.65 -24.38
N ASP A 223 8.17 -9.15 -25.60
CA ASP A 223 6.95 -9.85 -26.03
C ASP A 223 6.71 -11.17 -25.28
N GLU A 224 7.74 -11.83 -24.80
CA GLU A 224 7.60 -13.06 -24.00
C GLU A 224 7.07 -12.73 -22.60
N ASP A 225 7.52 -11.64 -21.98
CA ASP A 225 6.99 -11.14 -20.71
C ASP A 225 5.49 -10.82 -20.83
N LYS A 226 5.10 -10.12 -21.91
CA LYS A 226 3.69 -9.79 -22.19
C LYS A 226 2.83 -11.03 -22.38
N LYS A 227 3.32 -12.03 -23.12
CA LYS A 227 2.60 -13.30 -23.33
C LYS A 227 2.43 -14.07 -22.04
N ARG A 228 3.47 -14.13 -21.18
CA ARG A 228 3.37 -14.80 -19.87
C ARG A 228 2.29 -14.17 -19.02
N LEU A 229 2.32 -12.83 -18.87
CA LEU A 229 1.29 -12.10 -18.12
C LEU A 229 -0.12 -12.37 -18.67
N ILE A 230 -0.33 -12.27 -20.00
CA ILE A 230 -1.63 -12.52 -20.60
C ILE A 230 -2.09 -13.96 -20.34
N ASN A 231 -1.18 -14.95 -20.40
CA ASN A 231 -1.51 -16.33 -20.06
C ASN A 231 -1.95 -16.49 -18.60
N SER A 232 -1.29 -15.81 -17.67
CA SER A 232 -1.67 -15.83 -16.25
C SER A 232 -3.06 -15.19 -16.05
N LEU A 233 -3.34 -14.07 -16.73
CA LEU A 233 -4.67 -13.44 -16.70
C LEU A 233 -5.76 -14.34 -17.31
N LYS A 234 -5.41 -15.16 -18.31
CA LYS A 234 -6.32 -16.12 -18.91
C LYS A 234 -6.69 -17.22 -17.91
N ILE A 235 -5.70 -17.88 -17.32
CA ILE A 235 -5.89 -18.91 -16.28
C ILE A 235 -6.71 -18.32 -15.11
N LEU A 236 -6.36 -17.13 -14.67
CA LEU A 236 -7.07 -16.42 -13.60
C LEU A 236 -8.56 -16.17 -13.94
N SER A 237 -8.85 -15.78 -15.18
CA SER A 237 -10.22 -15.52 -15.65
C SER A 237 -11.01 -16.80 -15.86
N GLU A 238 -10.37 -17.90 -16.27
CA GLU A 238 -10.97 -19.23 -16.37
C GLU A 238 -11.30 -19.83 -14.99
N GLY A 239 -10.49 -19.49 -13.96
CA GLY A 239 -10.71 -19.90 -12.58
C GLY A 239 -10.32 -21.36 -12.28
N GLU A 240 -9.55 -21.99 -13.16
CA GLU A 240 -9.02 -23.34 -13.01
C GLU A 240 -7.49 -23.32 -12.93
N ASN A 241 -6.87 -24.22 -12.16
CA ASN A 241 -5.40 -24.34 -12.00
C ASN A 241 -4.75 -23.00 -11.57
N LEU A 242 -5.38 -22.30 -10.64
CA LEU A 242 -4.95 -20.94 -10.22
C LEU A 242 -3.51 -20.91 -9.72
N GLU A 243 -2.99 -22.00 -9.16
CA GLU A 243 -1.61 -22.12 -8.68
C GLU A 243 -0.56 -22.00 -9.80
N GLU A 244 -0.96 -22.16 -11.06
CA GLU A 244 -0.08 -21.94 -12.21
C GLU A 244 0.05 -20.44 -12.55
N ALA A 245 -0.91 -19.61 -12.12
CA ALA A 245 -1.01 -18.19 -12.47
C ALA A 245 -0.74 -17.22 -11.31
N ILE A 246 -0.93 -17.65 -10.07
CA ILE A 246 -0.79 -16.77 -8.90
C ILE A 246 -0.12 -17.49 -7.72
N ASP A 247 0.53 -16.71 -6.85
CA ASP A 247 0.91 -17.15 -5.52
C ASP A 247 -0.32 -17.08 -4.60
N ILE A 248 -1.02 -18.20 -4.45
CA ILE A 248 -2.26 -18.29 -3.66
C ILE A 248 -2.06 -17.75 -2.23
N ASN A 249 -0.97 -18.15 -1.57
CA ASN A 249 -0.73 -17.79 -0.19
C ASN A 249 -0.51 -16.28 -0.02
N GLU A 250 0.24 -15.67 -0.92
CA GLU A 250 0.48 -14.23 -0.91
C GLU A 250 -0.81 -13.47 -1.17
N VAL A 251 -1.56 -13.83 -2.21
CA VAL A 251 -2.84 -13.21 -2.58
C VAL A 251 -3.86 -13.27 -1.44
N LEU A 252 -3.97 -14.41 -0.74
CA LEU A 252 -4.88 -14.56 0.39
C LEU A 252 -4.48 -13.66 1.57
N ARG A 253 -3.19 -13.60 1.91
CA ARG A 253 -2.68 -12.73 2.99
C ARG A 253 -2.86 -11.26 2.65
N TYR A 254 -2.60 -10.86 1.41
CA TYR A 254 -2.88 -9.51 0.92
C TYR A 254 -4.36 -9.15 1.12
N PHE A 255 -5.29 -9.99 0.64
CA PHE A 255 -6.72 -9.69 0.78
C PHE A 255 -7.21 -9.73 2.23
N THR A 256 -6.60 -10.52 3.10
CA THR A 256 -6.91 -10.49 4.54
C THR A 256 -6.72 -9.09 5.11
N VAL A 257 -5.57 -8.46 4.85
CA VAL A 257 -5.31 -7.09 5.33
C VAL A 257 -6.13 -6.06 4.56
N GLN A 258 -6.21 -6.19 3.22
CA GLN A 258 -6.96 -5.27 2.37
C GLN A 258 -8.42 -5.15 2.79
N VAL A 259 -9.06 -6.28 3.13
CA VAL A 259 -10.45 -6.33 3.59
C VAL A 259 -10.57 -5.87 5.03
N PHE A 260 -9.58 -6.11 5.88
CA PHE A 260 -9.55 -5.58 7.25
C PHE A 260 -9.58 -4.05 7.24
N VAL A 261 -8.69 -3.41 6.50
CA VAL A 261 -8.54 -1.94 6.48
C VAL A 261 -9.62 -1.22 5.66
N VAL A 262 -10.52 -1.96 5.03
CA VAL A 262 -11.62 -1.44 4.20
C VAL A 262 -11.15 -0.32 3.26
N ASN A 263 -10.06 -0.55 2.53
CA ASN A 263 -9.62 0.38 1.50
C ASN A 263 -10.42 0.16 0.22
N LEU A 264 -11.31 1.09 -0.10
CA LEU A 264 -12.20 1.03 -1.27
C LEU A 264 -11.64 1.77 -2.48
N ASP A 265 -10.51 2.46 -2.34
CA ASP A 265 -9.73 3.02 -3.44
C ASP A 265 -8.61 2.07 -3.88
N ASN A 266 -8.95 0.80 -4.02
CA ASN A 266 -8.02 -0.27 -4.36
C ASN A 266 -8.65 -1.28 -5.32
N TYR A 267 -7.99 -2.42 -5.57
CA TYR A 267 -8.43 -3.48 -6.48
C TYR A 267 -9.89 -3.92 -6.28
N LEU A 268 -10.37 -4.02 -5.03
CA LEU A 268 -11.77 -4.40 -4.72
C LEU A 268 -12.77 -3.25 -4.84
N GLY A 269 -12.30 -2.02 -4.99
CA GLY A 269 -13.15 -0.86 -5.16
C GLY A 269 -13.63 -0.65 -6.60
N LYS A 270 -14.35 0.45 -6.83
CA LYS A 270 -14.92 0.80 -8.13
C LYS A 270 -13.84 1.08 -9.18
N THR A 271 -12.77 1.77 -8.79
CA THR A 271 -11.66 2.16 -9.67
C THR A 271 -10.77 0.98 -10.02
N GLY A 272 -10.53 0.06 -9.08
CA GLY A 272 -9.78 -1.18 -9.27
C GLY A 272 -8.27 -0.98 -9.49
N HIS A 273 -7.68 0.14 -9.03
CA HIS A 273 -6.26 0.48 -9.14
C HIS A 273 -5.57 0.53 -7.77
N ASN A 274 -4.50 1.30 -7.59
CA ASN A 274 -3.73 1.45 -6.36
C ASN A 274 -3.16 0.15 -5.80
N TYR A 275 -2.56 -0.63 -6.69
CA TYR A 275 -1.76 -1.80 -6.35
C TYR A 275 -0.63 -1.97 -7.37
N PHE A 276 0.41 -2.69 -7.00
CA PHE A 276 1.39 -3.19 -7.95
C PHE A 276 1.19 -4.68 -8.21
N LEU A 277 1.61 -5.13 -9.38
CA LEU A 277 1.58 -6.52 -9.78
C LEU A 277 3.01 -6.99 -10.04
N TYR A 278 3.44 -8.00 -9.32
CA TYR A 278 4.69 -8.69 -9.57
C TYR A 278 4.44 -9.96 -10.36
N GLU A 279 5.24 -10.23 -11.40
CA GLU A 279 5.16 -11.44 -12.22
C GLU A 279 6.53 -12.11 -12.30
N GLU A 280 6.61 -13.37 -11.92
CA GLU A 280 7.80 -14.21 -12.07
C GLU A 280 7.38 -15.60 -12.55
N ASP A 281 7.94 -16.03 -13.70
CA ASP A 281 7.68 -17.32 -14.32
C ASP A 281 6.17 -17.65 -14.52
N GLY A 282 5.37 -16.63 -14.81
CA GLY A 282 3.93 -16.75 -15.01
C GLY A 282 3.11 -16.71 -13.72
N LYS A 283 3.71 -16.53 -12.55
CA LYS A 283 3.00 -16.39 -11.28
C LYS A 283 2.90 -14.94 -10.87
N LEU A 284 1.70 -14.52 -10.54
CA LEU A 284 1.38 -13.16 -10.11
C LEU A 284 1.29 -13.05 -8.58
N GLN A 285 1.78 -11.95 -8.06
CA GLN A 285 1.55 -11.46 -6.70
C GLN A 285 0.98 -10.05 -6.76
N ILE A 286 0.12 -9.67 -5.81
CA ILE A 286 -0.43 -8.33 -5.68
C ILE A 286 0.23 -7.61 -4.51
N LEU A 287 0.77 -6.40 -4.76
CA LEU A 287 1.55 -5.66 -3.77
C LEU A 287 0.82 -4.41 -3.30
N PRO A 288 0.93 -4.06 -2.01
CA PRO A 288 0.19 -2.95 -1.41
C PRO A 288 0.73 -1.58 -1.82
N TRP A 289 -0.17 -0.66 -2.16
CA TRP A 289 0.15 0.73 -2.48
C TRP A 289 -1.02 1.66 -2.19
N ASP A 290 -0.72 2.89 -1.72
CA ASP A 290 -1.66 4.00 -1.60
C ASP A 290 -2.81 3.76 -0.60
N TYR A 291 -2.52 3.91 0.70
CA TYR A 291 -3.47 3.65 1.78
C TYR A 291 -3.90 4.92 2.56
N ASN A 292 -3.62 6.11 2.06
CA ASN A 292 -4.06 7.36 2.70
C ASN A 292 -5.60 7.44 2.82
N LEU A 293 -6.33 6.78 1.91
CA LEU A 293 -7.80 6.68 1.93
C LEU A 293 -8.31 5.33 2.49
N ALA A 294 -7.48 4.55 3.16
CA ALA A 294 -7.92 3.37 3.91
C ALA A 294 -8.78 3.74 5.13
N PHE A 295 -9.31 2.75 5.80
CA PHE A 295 -10.19 2.90 6.96
C PHE A 295 -11.45 3.70 6.63
N THR A 296 -12.00 3.44 5.42
CA THR A 296 -13.30 3.93 4.94
C THR A 296 -13.39 5.41 4.54
N THR A 297 -12.27 6.09 4.40
CA THR A 297 -12.24 7.52 4.05
C THR A 297 -12.35 7.80 2.55
N TYR A 298 -12.77 6.80 1.75
CA TYR A 298 -13.03 6.90 0.32
C TYR A 298 -14.47 6.54 -0.02
N SER A 299 -15.22 7.47 -0.57
CA SER A 299 -16.66 7.33 -0.79
C SER A 299 -17.09 7.06 -2.24
N LEU A 300 -16.18 7.15 -3.24
CA LEU A 300 -16.54 7.03 -4.65
C LEU A 300 -17.16 5.66 -4.98
N GLY A 301 -18.37 5.67 -5.45
CA GLY A 301 -19.11 4.45 -5.81
C GLY A 301 -19.70 3.69 -4.63
N MET A 302 -19.64 4.23 -3.43
CA MET A 302 -20.28 3.65 -2.26
C MET A 302 -21.75 4.01 -2.19
N PRO A 303 -22.62 3.05 -1.77
CA PRO A 303 -24.04 3.30 -1.65
C PRO A 303 -24.40 4.12 -0.40
N ASN A 304 -23.53 4.16 0.61
CA ASN A 304 -23.77 4.80 1.89
C ASN A 304 -22.79 5.92 2.14
N PRO A 305 -23.14 6.88 3.00
CA PRO A 305 -22.22 7.92 3.44
C PRO A 305 -20.95 7.35 4.08
N ILE A 306 -19.84 8.06 3.93
CA ILE A 306 -18.55 7.69 4.49
C ILE A 306 -18.58 7.59 6.02
N ASN A 307 -19.43 8.35 6.70
CA ASN A 307 -19.57 8.36 8.15
C ASN A 307 -20.46 7.25 8.73
N ASP A 308 -20.81 6.24 7.96
CA ASP A 308 -21.54 5.06 8.47
C ASP A 308 -20.57 4.05 9.12
N ALA A 309 -20.11 4.39 10.34
CA ALA A 309 -19.17 3.55 11.08
C ALA A 309 -19.73 2.16 11.38
N GLU A 310 -21.04 2.02 11.67
CA GLU A 310 -21.65 0.72 11.93
C GLU A 310 -21.58 -0.22 10.71
N LEU A 311 -21.77 0.34 9.50
CA LEU A 311 -21.60 -0.43 8.26
C LEU A 311 -20.17 -0.94 8.12
N TYR A 312 -19.19 -0.06 8.32
CA TYR A 312 -17.80 -0.35 7.99
C TYR A 312 -17.07 -1.16 9.06
N VAL A 313 -17.34 -0.94 10.33
CA VAL A 313 -16.87 -1.82 11.42
C VAL A 313 -17.36 -3.25 11.19
N ASN A 314 -18.59 -3.41 10.72
CA ASN A 314 -19.18 -4.71 10.42
C ASN A 314 -19.05 -5.15 8.95
N TYR A 315 -18.17 -4.49 8.17
CA TYR A 315 -18.04 -4.79 6.74
C TYR A 315 -17.74 -6.27 6.52
N PRO A 316 -18.49 -6.96 5.63
CA PRO A 316 -18.46 -8.41 5.52
C PRO A 316 -17.14 -8.90 4.92
N ILE A 317 -16.50 -9.89 5.57
CA ILE A 317 -15.23 -10.43 5.09
C ILE A 317 -15.36 -11.32 3.86
N ASP A 318 -16.52 -11.98 3.66
CA ASP A 318 -16.73 -12.93 2.58
C ASP A 318 -17.27 -12.27 1.29
N THR A 319 -17.87 -11.09 1.43
CA THR A 319 -18.34 -10.29 0.30
C THR A 319 -17.91 -8.82 0.46
N PRO A 320 -16.61 -8.52 0.40
CA PRO A 320 -16.05 -7.19 0.72
C PRO A 320 -16.23 -6.15 -0.40
N SER A 321 -17.17 -6.39 -1.32
CA SER A 321 -17.53 -5.47 -2.39
C SER A 321 -18.90 -5.83 -2.94
N SER A 322 -19.53 -4.94 -3.73
CA SER A 322 -20.79 -5.28 -4.39
C SER A 322 -20.60 -6.47 -5.34
N GLY A 323 -21.64 -7.30 -5.48
CA GLY A 323 -21.58 -8.48 -6.36
C GLY A 323 -21.21 -8.15 -7.81
N GLU A 324 -21.61 -6.99 -8.32
CA GLU A 324 -21.25 -6.53 -9.65
C GLU A 324 -19.75 -6.27 -9.77
N ILE A 325 -19.13 -5.58 -8.79
CA ILE A 325 -17.69 -5.31 -8.77
C ILE A 325 -16.94 -6.61 -8.56
N MET A 326 -17.31 -7.43 -7.57
CA MET A 326 -16.63 -8.70 -7.27
C MET A 326 -16.54 -9.63 -8.47
N MET A 327 -17.63 -9.79 -9.24
CA MET A 327 -17.63 -10.63 -10.45
C MET A 327 -16.63 -10.16 -11.50
N LYS A 328 -16.24 -8.87 -11.48
CA LYS A 328 -15.25 -8.28 -12.38
C LYS A 328 -13.82 -8.31 -11.80
N ARG A 329 -13.58 -8.93 -10.66
CA ARG A 329 -12.30 -9.01 -9.95
C ARG A 329 -11.83 -10.47 -9.83
N PRO A 330 -11.37 -11.10 -10.93
CA PRO A 330 -11.08 -12.54 -10.94
C PRO A 330 -10.02 -12.95 -9.92
N LEU A 331 -9.05 -12.10 -9.59
CA LEU A 331 -8.03 -12.37 -8.57
C LEU A 331 -8.63 -12.59 -7.16
N TYR A 332 -9.77 -11.98 -6.85
CA TYR A 332 -10.51 -12.25 -5.62
C TYR A 332 -11.62 -13.30 -5.85
N HIS A 333 -12.51 -13.01 -6.79
CA HIS A 333 -13.74 -13.80 -6.99
C HIS A 333 -13.47 -15.26 -7.33
N ASN A 334 -12.53 -15.56 -8.24
CA ASN A 334 -12.27 -16.93 -8.65
C ASN A 334 -11.44 -17.69 -7.61
N VAL A 335 -10.56 -16.99 -6.87
CA VAL A 335 -9.82 -17.59 -5.74
C VAL A 335 -10.80 -18.00 -4.64
N MET A 336 -11.73 -17.13 -4.26
CA MET A 336 -12.68 -17.38 -3.16
C MET A 336 -13.77 -18.40 -3.50
N LYS A 337 -13.90 -18.83 -4.77
CA LYS A 337 -14.78 -19.96 -5.14
C LYS A 337 -14.21 -21.33 -4.76
N ASN A 338 -12.92 -21.43 -4.50
CA ASN A 338 -12.28 -22.67 -4.10
C ASN A 338 -12.37 -22.81 -2.57
N ASP A 339 -13.09 -23.84 -2.10
CA ASP A 339 -13.33 -24.07 -0.67
C ASP A 339 -12.02 -24.18 0.14
N THR A 340 -10.94 -24.73 -0.44
CA THR A 340 -9.64 -24.83 0.24
C THR A 340 -9.03 -23.44 0.46
N TYR A 341 -9.04 -22.58 -0.57
CA TYR A 341 -8.51 -21.23 -0.46
C TYR A 341 -9.36 -20.34 0.40
N PHE A 342 -10.69 -20.50 0.32
CA PHE A 342 -11.62 -19.78 1.17
C PHE A 342 -11.41 -20.11 2.67
N ASN A 343 -11.25 -21.39 3.01
CA ASN A 343 -10.94 -21.80 4.38
C ASN A 343 -9.57 -21.25 4.84
N GLN A 344 -8.56 -21.27 3.97
CA GLN A 344 -7.25 -20.71 4.26
C GLN A 344 -7.28 -19.19 4.46
N TYR A 345 -8.13 -18.48 3.71
CA TYR A 345 -8.37 -17.04 3.91
C TYR A 345 -8.97 -16.77 5.30
N HIS A 346 -9.91 -17.58 5.78
CA HIS A 346 -10.44 -17.51 7.14
C HIS A 346 -9.35 -17.83 8.19
N GLU A 347 -8.47 -18.79 7.94
CA GLU A 347 -7.30 -19.07 8.82
C GLU A 347 -6.36 -17.86 8.90
N TYR A 348 -6.13 -17.15 7.80
CA TYR A 348 -5.33 -15.93 7.82
C TYR A 348 -6.03 -14.79 8.57
N PHE A 349 -7.34 -14.65 8.47
CA PHE A 349 -8.08 -13.72 9.32
C PHE A 349 -8.00 -14.10 10.80
N ASP A 350 -8.21 -15.38 11.14
CA ASP A 350 -8.08 -15.82 12.52
C ASP A 350 -6.68 -15.52 13.09
N LYS A 351 -5.64 -15.75 12.29
CA LYS A 351 -4.26 -15.40 12.64
C LYS A 351 -4.10 -13.88 12.86
N LEU A 352 -4.58 -13.04 11.94
CA LEU A 352 -4.49 -11.59 12.07
C LEU A 352 -5.22 -11.11 13.33
N ILE A 353 -6.42 -11.62 13.61
CA ILE A 353 -7.19 -11.21 14.77
C ILE A 353 -6.54 -11.70 16.07
N SER A 354 -6.16 -12.97 16.16
CA SER A 354 -5.61 -13.55 17.40
C SER A 354 -4.21 -13.04 17.72
N GLU A 355 -3.33 -12.95 16.72
CA GLU A 355 -1.91 -12.66 16.95
C GLU A 355 -1.58 -11.16 16.84
N TYR A 356 -2.31 -10.36 16.05
CA TYR A 356 -2.05 -8.94 15.90
C TYR A 356 -2.91 -8.09 16.84
N PHE A 357 -4.22 -8.39 16.98
CA PHE A 357 -5.14 -7.59 17.79
C PHE A 357 -5.33 -8.14 19.22
N GLU A 358 -5.77 -9.38 19.38
CA GLU A 358 -6.10 -9.97 20.69
C GLU A 358 -4.85 -10.20 21.55
N SER A 359 -3.67 -10.33 20.96
CA SER A 359 -2.39 -10.43 21.67
C SER A 359 -1.99 -9.14 22.40
N GLY A 360 -2.55 -7.99 21.96
CA GLY A 360 -2.18 -6.66 22.42
C GLY A 360 -1.10 -5.97 21.56
N TYR A 361 -0.54 -6.65 20.52
CA TYR A 361 0.48 -6.08 19.66
C TYR A 361 0.00 -4.77 18.99
N PHE A 362 -1.20 -4.75 18.42
CA PHE A 362 -1.78 -3.55 17.79
C PHE A 362 -1.81 -2.35 18.74
N LYS A 363 -2.25 -2.60 20.00
CA LYS A 363 -2.34 -1.53 21.01
C LYS A 363 -0.96 -0.96 21.34
N GLU A 364 0.03 -1.82 21.53
CA GLU A 364 1.42 -1.42 21.78
C GLU A 364 1.96 -0.62 20.59
N PHE A 365 1.82 -1.15 19.37
CA PHE A 365 2.32 -0.53 18.14
C PHE A 365 1.74 0.89 17.91
N ILE A 366 0.42 1.08 18.04
CA ILE A 366 -0.18 2.41 17.83
C ILE A 366 0.19 3.39 18.94
N THR A 367 0.35 2.91 20.20
CA THR A 367 0.76 3.74 21.31
C THR A 367 2.20 4.22 21.16
N GLU A 368 3.13 3.32 20.84
CA GLU A 368 4.54 3.67 20.58
C GLU A 368 4.68 4.60 19.40
N THR A 369 3.88 4.38 18.33
CA THR A 369 3.86 5.28 17.17
C THR A 369 3.38 6.67 17.57
N TYR A 370 2.28 6.78 18.32
CA TYR A 370 1.78 8.07 18.82
C TYR A 370 2.84 8.81 19.63
N GLU A 371 3.45 8.15 20.63
CA GLU A 371 4.50 8.74 21.46
C GLU A 371 5.72 9.19 20.66
N MET A 372 6.05 8.49 19.58
CA MET A 372 7.18 8.84 18.70
C MET A 372 6.91 10.10 17.87
N ILE A 373 5.67 10.29 17.35
CA ILE A 373 5.39 11.35 16.38
C ILE A 373 4.66 12.57 16.98
N GLU A 374 4.00 12.48 18.13
CA GLU A 374 3.13 13.54 18.66
C GLU A 374 3.81 14.91 18.74
N SER A 375 5.03 14.98 19.25
CA SER A 375 5.78 16.24 19.39
C SER A 375 6.25 16.82 18.04
N TYR A 376 6.27 16.01 16.99
CA TYR A 376 6.53 16.47 15.62
C TYR A 376 5.27 17.00 14.97
N VAL A 377 4.13 16.34 15.16
CA VAL A 377 2.84 16.83 14.65
C VAL A 377 2.45 18.14 15.31
N GLU A 378 2.63 18.29 16.65
CA GLU A 378 2.31 19.53 17.37
C GLU A 378 3.03 20.77 16.80
N LYS A 379 4.25 20.61 16.30
CA LYS A 379 5.06 21.71 15.76
C LYS A 379 5.11 21.77 14.23
N ASP A 380 4.39 20.91 13.52
CA ASP A 380 4.44 20.82 12.06
C ASP A 380 3.86 22.08 11.39
N PRO A 381 4.68 22.88 10.70
CA PRO A 381 4.24 24.17 10.17
C PRO A 381 3.36 24.04 8.92
N THR A 382 3.30 22.88 8.30
CA THR A 382 2.57 22.62 7.04
C THR A 382 1.50 21.54 7.19
N ALA A 383 1.18 21.12 8.41
CA ALA A 383 0.18 20.09 8.69
C ALA A 383 -1.17 20.39 7.99
N PHE A 384 -1.86 19.36 7.56
CA PHE A 384 -3.23 19.49 7.00
C PHE A 384 -4.31 19.56 8.07
N CYS A 385 -4.02 19.13 9.30
CA CYS A 385 -4.92 19.16 10.43
C CYS A 385 -4.25 19.82 11.64
N THR A 386 -5.04 20.23 12.62
CA THR A 386 -4.56 20.72 13.91
C THR A 386 -4.04 19.57 14.78
N TYR A 387 -3.27 19.89 15.82
CA TYR A 387 -2.81 18.87 16.77
C TYR A 387 -3.97 18.19 17.51
N GLU A 388 -5.02 18.92 17.83
CA GLU A 388 -6.23 18.38 18.45
C GLU A 388 -6.98 17.42 17.53
N GLU A 389 -7.09 17.73 16.23
CA GLU A 389 -7.68 16.83 15.23
C GLU A 389 -6.83 15.57 15.06
N PHE A 390 -5.50 15.66 15.08
CA PHE A 390 -4.62 14.50 15.08
C PHE A 390 -4.88 13.59 16.30
N GLN A 391 -5.00 14.15 17.51
CA GLN A 391 -5.27 13.36 18.71
C GLN A 391 -6.60 12.60 18.59
N VAL A 392 -7.66 13.28 18.15
CA VAL A 392 -8.98 12.66 17.92
C VAL A 392 -8.88 11.58 16.83
N ALA A 393 -8.16 11.85 15.73
CA ALA A 393 -8.00 10.88 14.65
C ALA A 393 -7.29 9.60 15.10
N VAL A 394 -6.27 9.69 15.95
CA VAL A 394 -5.59 8.51 16.50
C VAL A 394 -6.51 7.70 17.39
N GLU A 395 -7.30 8.35 18.27
CA GLU A 395 -8.29 7.68 19.10
C GLU A 395 -9.36 6.98 18.24
N THR A 396 -9.88 7.66 17.23
CA THR A 396 -10.87 7.12 16.28
C THR A 396 -10.31 5.93 15.49
N LEU A 397 -9.06 6.00 15.02
CA LEU A 397 -8.41 4.89 14.30
C LEU A 397 -8.24 3.67 15.22
N TYR A 398 -7.81 3.90 16.46
CA TYR A 398 -7.69 2.82 17.45
C TYR A 398 -9.03 2.13 17.68
N GLU A 399 -10.08 2.90 17.97
CA GLU A 399 -11.41 2.38 18.26
C GLU A 399 -12.02 1.66 17.06
N PHE A 400 -11.91 2.24 15.85
CA PHE A 400 -12.34 1.58 14.61
C PHE A 400 -11.68 0.21 14.45
N CYS A 401 -10.37 0.14 14.58
CA CYS A 401 -9.62 -1.11 14.42
C CYS A 401 -9.98 -2.16 15.48
N ASP A 402 -10.14 -1.76 16.73
CA ASP A 402 -10.52 -2.66 17.83
C ASP A 402 -11.92 -3.24 17.62
N LEU A 403 -12.91 -2.40 17.30
CA LEU A 403 -14.27 -2.84 17.00
C LEU A 403 -14.34 -3.67 15.71
N ARG A 404 -13.53 -3.34 14.70
CA ARG A 404 -13.41 -4.10 13.46
C ARG A 404 -12.87 -5.51 13.74
N ALA A 405 -11.85 -5.64 14.58
CA ALA A 405 -11.30 -6.92 14.99
C ALA A 405 -12.35 -7.78 15.74
N GLN A 406 -13.12 -7.17 16.64
CA GLN A 406 -14.23 -7.85 17.32
C GLN A 406 -15.31 -8.31 16.33
N SER A 407 -15.67 -7.47 15.37
CA SER A 407 -16.63 -7.83 14.33
C SER A 407 -16.15 -9.00 13.49
N ILE A 408 -14.90 -8.98 13.03
CA ILE A 408 -14.32 -10.09 12.25
C ILE A 408 -14.27 -11.37 13.07
N ARG A 409 -13.90 -11.31 14.36
CA ARG A 409 -13.97 -12.45 15.27
C ARG A 409 -15.37 -13.06 15.27
N GLY A 410 -16.39 -12.25 15.45
CA GLY A 410 -17.79 -12.70 15.41
C GLY A 410 -18.22 -13.27 14.03
N GLN A 411 -17.71 -12.73 12.95
CA GLN A 411 -17.96 -13.26 11.59
C GLN A 411 -17.30 -14.64 11.39
N LEU A 412 -16.08 -14.83 11.84
CA LEU A 412 -15.36 -16.12 11.79
C LEU A 412 -16.04 -17.20 12.65
N GLU A 413 -16.59 -16.83 13.80
CA GLU A 413 -17.31 -17.73 14.70
C GLU A 413 -18.75 -17.98 14.29
N GLY A 414 -19.26 -17.28 13.26
CA GLY A 414 -20.65 -17.38 12.79
C GLY A 414 -21.67 -16.74 13.75
N THR A 415 -21.25 -15.92 14.69
CA THR A 415 -22.14 -15.16 15.59
C THR A 415 -22.59 -13.84 14.96
N LEU A 416 -21.82 -13.32 14.00
CA LEU A 416 -22.16 -12.19 13.15
C LEU A 416 -22.19 -12.62 11.67
N PRO A 417 -23.00 -11.94 10.84
CA PRO A 417 -23.09 -12.24 9.41
C PRO A 417 -21.83 -11.79 8.66
N SER A 418 -21.25 -12.67 7.83
CA SER A 418 -20.00 -12.46 7.07
C SER A 418 -20.22 -12.08 5.60
N THR A 419 -21.47 -12.08 5.13
CA THR A 419 -21.83 -11.71 3.76
C THR A 419 -22.84 -10.57 3.72
N ILE A 420 -22.86 -9.78 2.64
CA ILE A 420 -23.86 -8.72 2.41
C ILE A 420 -25.28 -9.28 2.49
N LYS A 421 -25.50 -10.48 1.94
CA LYS A 421 -26.81 -11.14 1.96
C LYS A 421 -27.25 -11.45 3.38
N GLU A 422 -26.42 -12.10 4.16
CA GLU A 422 -26.72 -12.43 5.56
C GLU A 422 -26.96 -11.18 6.39
N GLN A 423 -26.15 -10.12 6.18
CA GLN A 423 -26.35 -8.83 6.87
C GLN A 423 -27.69 -8.18 6.56
N SER A 424 -28.24 -8.40 5.37
CA SER A 424 -29.58 -7.91 5.02
C SER A 424 -30.71 -8.66 5.73
N GLU A 425 -30.47 -9.92 6.13
CA GLU A 425 -31.43 -10.83 6.77
C GLU A 425 -31.29 -10.85 8.30
N ASN A 426 -30.05 -10.57 8.80
CA ASN A 426 -29.69 -10.58 10.22
C ASN A 426 -29.07 -9.24 10.60
N PRO A 427 -29.74 -8.40 11.43
CA PRO A 427 -29.22 -7.10 11.84
C PRO A 427 -28.17 -7.17 12.97
N ASN A 428 -27.74 -8.37 13.41
CA ASN A 428 -26.79 -8.51 14.50
C ASN A 428 -25.44 -7.92 14.10
N ARG A 429 -24.94 -6.93 14.86
CA ARG A 429 -23.73 -6.15 14.55
C ARG A 429 -23.03 -5.71 15.82
N ILE A 430 -21.75 -5.37 15.72
CA ILE A 430 -21.03 -4.61 16.73
C ILE A 430 -21.54 -3.16 16.69
N ASP A 431 -21.86 -2.60 17.85
CA ASP A 431 -22.18 -1.18 17.98
C ASP A 431 -20.92 -0.33 17.77
N ALA A 432 -20.99 0.57 16.79
CA ALA A 432 -19.89 1.48 16.44
C ALA A 432 -20.34 2.95 16.55
N SER A 433 -21.36 3.24 17.33
CA SER A 433 -21.93 4.59 17.47
C SER A 433 -20.98 5.63 18.08
N SER A 434 -19.89 5.17 18.73
CA SER A 434 -18.82 6.02 19.26
C SER A 434 -17.81 6.46 18.20
N VAL A 435 -17.73 5.79 17.06
CA VAL A 435 -16.75 6.06 15.99
C VAL A 435 -17.32 7.10 15.03
N TRP A 436 -16.60 8.21 14.83
CA TRP A 436 -16.90 9.21 13.80
C TRP A 436 -15.80 9.19 12.74
N LEU A 437 -16.03 8.49 11.63
CA LEU A 437 -15.02 8.22 10.60
C LEU A 437 -14.42 9.49 9.94
N PRO A 438 -15.16 10.59 9.76
CA PRO A 438 -14.55 11.82 9.23
C PRO A 438 -13.38 12.37 10.05
N ASP A 439 -13.29 12.06 11.35
CA ASP A 439 -12.13 12.44 12.18
C ASP A 439 -10.80 11.89 11.60
N LEU A 440 -10.86 10.80 10.84
CA LEU A 440 -9.68 10.20 10.19
C LEU A 440 -9.13 10.99 9.00
N GLY A 441 -9.81 12.04 8.55
CA GLY A 441 -9.57 12.73 7.29
C GLY A 441 -10.20 12.00 6.11
N GLU A 442 -10.83 12.72 5.20
CA GLU A 442 -11.57 12.15 4.08
C GLU A 442 -11.31 12.90 2.76
N LEU A 443 -11.81 12.34 1.65
CA LEU A 443 -11.62 12.92 0.32
C LEU A 443 -12.17 14.34 0.19
N LYS A 444 -13.13 14.73 1.04
CA LYS A 444 -13.85 16.01 0.99
C LYS A 444 -13.48 17.00 2.08
N ASP A 445 -12.54 16.67 2.97
CA ASP A 445 -12.17 17.53 4.12
C ASP A 445 -11.85 18.98 3.76
N LEU A 446 -11.45 19.23 2.53
CA LEU A 446 -11.11 20.58 2.06
C LEU A 446 -12.25 21.27 1.28
N GLU A 447 -13.42 20.64 1.15
CA GLU A 447 -14.58 21.20 0.44
C GLU A 447 -15.54 21.94 1.39
N ASP A 448 -15.43 21.72 2.70
CA ASP A 448 -16.23 22.33 3.79
C ASP A 448 -15.49 23.52 4.39
#